data_421ab3d9fa43d05aa95511359d3823f2
#
_entry.id   421ab3d9fa43d05aa95511359d3823f2
#
_cell.length_a   1.000
_cell.length_b   1.000
_cell.length_c   1.000
_cell.angle_alpha   90.00
_cell.angle_beta   90.00
_cell.angle_gamma   90.00
#
_symmetry.space_group_name_H-M   'P 1'
#
loop_
_entity.id
_entity.type
_entity.pdbx_description
1 polymer ?
#
loop_
_entity_poly.entity_id
_entity_poly.type
_entity_poly.pdbx_seq_one_letter_code
_entity_poly.pdbx_strand_id
1 'polypeptide(L)'
;LLSWMNPSNNKTLIDVACGTGDLGKLFLDATDKNGEIFCVDPNKGMIGKGKEKLSTYKNINWIIAPAEKLPIKDNSCDYYTISFGLRNTKDLNKALSEAYRVLKPGGRYLCLEFSKIQNSNLDFIYKNYSKLIPLVGKAIVGQKEPYEYLIKSIEEFINQEELIDLMNKNKFVNCSYRNLSGGIVAIHSGWKI
;
A
#
# COMPACT_ATOMS: atom_id res chain seq x y z
N LEU A 1 0.34 -4.84 8.98
CA LEU A 1 -0.87 -4.35 8.31
C LEU A 1 -2.01 -5.34 8.51
N LEU A 2 -1.86 -6.63 8.20
CA LEU A 2 -2.92 -7.63 8.28
C LEU A 2 -3.52 -7.75 9.71
N SER A 3 -2.70 -7.76 10.74
CA SER A 3 -3.15 -7.80 12.14
C SER A 3 -4.02 -6.60 12.53
N TRP A 4 -3.74 -5.42 11.94
CA TRP A 4 -4.57 -4.23 12.18
C TRP A 4 -5.83 -4.20 11.30
N MET A 5 -5.79 -4.84 10.14
CA MET A 5 -6.97 -5.07 9.31
C MET A 5 -7.99 -5.95 10.03
N ASN A 6 -7.51 -6.99 10.74
CA ASN A 6 -8.33 -8.02 11.39
C ASN A 6 -9.36 -8.62 10.41
N PRO A 7 -8.90 -9.31 9.36
CA PRO A 7 -9.79 -9.80 8.32
C PRO A 7 -10.73 -10.89 8.83
N SER A 8 -11.93 -10.93 8.25
CA SER A 8 -12.92 -11.98 8.51
C SER A 8 -13.26 -12.76 7.24
N ASN A 9 -13.79 -13.97 7.40
CA ASN A 9 -14.17 -14.84 6.29
C ASN A 9 -15.26 -14.21 5.41
N ASN A 10 -15.32 -14.64 4.15
CA ASN A 10 -16.30 -14.19 3.15
C ASN A 10 -16.22 -12.67 2.85
N LYS A 11 -15.05 -12.08 3.01
CA LYS A 11 -14.79 -10.66 2.72
C LYS A 11 -13.97 -10.50 1.44
N THR A 12 -14.14 -9.36 0.80
CA THR A 12 -13.42 -8.98 -0.42
C THR A 12 -12.34 -7.96 -0.08
N LEU A 13 -11.10 -8.24 -0.49
CA LEU A 13 -9.96 -7.34 -0.44
C LEU A 13 -9.62 -6.82 -1.84
N ILE A 14 -9.38 -5.52 -1.97
CA ILE A 14 -8.64 -4.97 -3.11
C ILE A 14 -7.25 -4.58 -2.60
N ASP A 15 -6.21 -5.21 -3.15
CA ASP A 15 -4.80 -4.92 -2.86
C ASP A 15 -4.19 -4.19 -4.06
N VAL A 16 -3.92 -2.91 -3.91
CA VAL A 16 -3.40 -2.02 -4.96
C VAL A 16 -1.91 -1.80 -4.78
N ALA A 17 -1.18 -1.71 -5.90
CA ALA A 17 0.27 -1.87 -5.94
C ALA A 17 0.69 -3.21 -5.29
N CYS A 18 -0.04 -4.26 -5.64
CA CYS A 18 0.08 -5.57 -5.00
C CYS A 18 1.40 -6.30 -5.31
N GLY A 19 2.15 -5.84 -6.30
CA GLY A 19 3.37 -6.51 -6.74
C GLY A 19 3.10 -7.95 -7.15
N THR A 20 3.68 -8.91 -6.42
CA THR A 20 3.50 -10.35 -6.64
C THR A 20 2.37 -10.97 -5.81
N GLY A 21 1.55 -10.14 -5.13
CA GLY A 21 0.36 -10.59 -4.39
C GLY A 21 0.62 -11.17 -3.01
N ASP A 22 1.74 -10.82 -2.38
CA ASP A 22 2.10 -11.36 -1.07
C ASP A 22 1.08 -11.03 0.03
N LEU A 23 0.58 -9.79 0.06
CA LEU A 23 -0.45 -9.40 1.02
C LEU A 23 -1.77 -10.12 0.74
N GLY A 24 -2.12 -10.27 -0.52
CA GLY A 24 -3.29 -11.03 -0.94
C GLY A 24 -3.23 -12.49 -0.45
N LYS A 25 -2.08 -13.14 -0.61
CA LYS A 25 -1.86 -14.49 -0.07
C LYS A 25 -2.07 -14.53 1.45
N LEU A 26 -1.47 -13.62 2.18
CA LEU A 26 -1.61 -13.54 3.64
C LEU A 26 -3.07 -13.31 4.08
N PHE A 27 -3.83 -12.54 3.32
CA PHE A 27 -5.26 -12.35 3.58
C PHE A 27 -6.04 -13.65 3.38
N LEU A 28 -5.81 -14.37 2.29
CA LEU A 28 -6.48 -15.67 2.04
C LEU A 28 -6.13 -16.70 3.10
N ASP A 29 -4.86 -16.77 3.50
CA ASP A 29 -4.43 -17.68 4.56
C ASP A 29 -5.09 -17.34 5.90
N ALA A 30 -5.29 -16.05 6.19
CA ALA A 30 -5.96 -15.59 7.44
C ALA A 30 -7.49 -15.73 7.41
N THR A 31 -8.08 -15.98 6.26
CA THR A 31 -9.53 -16.17 6.07
C THR A 31 -9.89 -17.58 5.63
N ASP A 32 -9.04 -18.57 5.94
CA ASP A 32 -9.23 -19.98 5.56
C ASP A 32 -9.55 -20.17 4.06
N LYS A 33 -9.00 -19.28 3.21
CA LYS A 33 -9.25 -19.19 1.76
C LYS A 33 -10.71 -18.90 1.39
N ASN A 34 -11.52 -18.40 2.32
CA ASN A 34 -12.93 -18.02 2.10
C ASN A 34 -13.12 -16.54 1.74
N GLY A 35 -12.06 -15.82 1.37
CA GLY A 35 -12.11 -14.46 0.87
C GLY A 35 -11.95 -14.40 -0.65
N GLU A 36 -12.26 -13.24 -1.22
CA GLU A 36 -11.97 -12.89 -2.61
C GLU A 36 -10.98 -11.73 -2.65
N ILE A 37 -10.05 -11.76 -3.62
CA ILE A 37 -9.05 -10.71 -3.77
C ILE A 37 -8.99 -10.19 -5.20
N PHE A 38 -8.89 -8.88 -5.30
CA PHE A 38 -8.46 -8.19 -6.51
C PHE A 38 -7.04 -7.66 -6.29
N CYS A 39 -6.06 -8.30 -6.91
CA CYS A 39 -4.66 -7.87 -6.95
C CYS A 39 -4.47 -6.92 -8.13
N VAL A 40 -4.22 -5.65 -7.85
CA VAL A 40 -4.10 -4.58 -8.84
C VAL A 40 -2.69 -4.01 -8.84
N ASP A 41 -2.03 -3.99 -9.99
CA ASP A 41 -0.71 -3.36 -10.17
C ASP A 41 -0.55 -2.86 -11.61
N PRO A 42 0.01 -1.68 -11.86
CA PRO A 42 0.27 -1.21 -13.21
C PRO A 42 1.40 -1.98 -13.91
N ASN A 43 2.25 -2.70 -13.17
CA ASN A 43 3.37 -3.44 -13.69
C ASN A 43 2.96 -4.85 -14.13
N LYS A 44 2.82 -5.04 -15.45
CA LYS A 44 2.46 -6.33 -16.08
C LYS A 44 3.42 -7.48 -15.67
N GLY A 45 4.71 -7.17 -15.51
CA GLY A 45 5.71 -8.18 -15.12
C GLY A 45 5.51 -8.69 -13.69
N MET A 46 5.15 -7.79 -12.75
CA MET A 46 4.81 -8.15 -11.38
C MET A 46 3.55 -9.03 -11.33
N ILE A 47 2.50 -8.63 -12.04
CA ILE A 47 1.26 -9.42 -12.17
C ILE A 47 1.56 -10.80 -12.76
N GLY A 48 2.40 -10.91 -13.80
CA GLY A 48 2.80 -12.19 -14.38
C GLY A 48 3.45 -13.12 -13.37
N LYS A 49 4.46 -12.62 -12.65
CA LYS A 49 5.14 -13.36 -11.58
C LYS A 49 4.19 -13.75 -10.44
N GLY A 50 3.27 -12.86 -10.08
CA GLY A 50 2.26 -13.12 -9.05
C GLY A 50 1.33 -14.28 -9.44
N LYS A 51 0.84 -14.30 -10.69
CA LYS A 51 0.00 -15.38 -11.23
C LYS A 51 0.71 -16.75 -11.19
N GLU A 52 1.98 -16.79 -11.57
CA GLU A 52 2.78 -18.02 -11.49
C GLU A 52 2.96 -18.48 -10.04
N LYS A 53 3.40 -17.57 -9.18
CA LYS A 53 3.68 -17.83 -7.75
C LYS A 53 2.45 -18.31 -6.99
N LEU A 54 1.27 -17.72 -7.26
CA LEU A 54 0.03 -17.97 -6.54
C LEU A 54 -0.99 -18.76 -7.37
N SER A 55 -0.52 -19.55 -8.32
CA SER A 55 -1.35 -20.34 -9.26
C SER A 55 -2.31 -21.32 -8.57
N THR A 56 -2.01 -21.76 -7.36
CA THR A 56 -2.87 -22.64 -6.55
C THR A 56 -4.05 -21.91 -5.86
N TYR A 57 -4.00 -20.58 -5.78
CA TYR A 57 -5.07 -19.77 -5.19
C TYR A 57 -6.07 -19.34 -6.27
N LYS A 58 -7.27 -19.90 -6.24
CA LYS A 58 -8.30 -19.64 -7.28
C LYS A 58 -9.11 -18.36 -7.03
N ASN A 59 -9.03 -17.80 -5.82
CA ASN A 59 -9.82 -16.64 -5.40
C ASN A 59 -9.09 -15.30 -5.60
N ILE A 60 -8.10 -15.26 -6.51
CA ILE A 60 -7.34 -14.05 -6.83
C ILE A 60 -7.67 -13.58 -8.23
N ASN A 61 -8.23 -12.39 -8.34
CA ASN A 61 -8.46 -11.67 -9.59
C ASN A 61 -7.29 -10.70 -9.85
N TRP A 62 -6.56 -10.90 -10.93
CA TRP A 62 -5.40 -10.09 -11.28
C TRP A 62 -5.76 -9.02 -12.29
N ILE A 63 -5.48 -7.75 -11.96
CA ILE A 63 -5.85 -6.58 -12.77
C ILE A 63 -4.62 -5.72 -13.02
N ILE A 64 -4.43 -5.29 -14.28
CA ILE A 64 -3.38 -4.32 -14.64
C ILE A 64 -4.05 -2.95 -14.72
N ALA A 65 -3.85 -2.12 -13.69
CA ALA A 65 -4.41 -0.76 -13.64
C ALA A 65 -3.61 0.12 -12.66
N PRO A 66 -3.61 1.45 -12.86
CA PRO A 66 -3.11 2.40 -11.85
C PRO A 66 -4.13 2.58 -10.72
N ALA A 67 -3.65 3.03 -9.56
CA ALA A 67 -4.48 3.30 -8.38
C ALA A 67 -5.54 4.40 -8.62
N GLU A 68 -5.25 5.33 -9.53
CA GLU A 68 -6.10 6.48 -9.86
C GLU A 68 -7.28 6.15 -10.77
N LYS A 69 -7.35 4.90 -11.29
CA LYS A 69 -8.45 4.46 -12.17
C LYS A 69 -8.59 2.95 -12.10
N LEU A 70 -9.43 2.48 -11.19
CA LEU A 70 -9.65 1.06 -10.97
C LEU A 70 -10.84 0.57 -11.82
N PRO A 71 -10.66 -0.48 -12.66
CA PRO A 71 -11.76 -1.09 -13.41
C PRO A 71 -12.61 -2.02 -12.51
N ILE A 72 -13.01 -1.52 -11.37
CA ILE A 72 -13.72 -2.22 -10.30
C ILE A 72 -14.97 -1.40 -9.96
N LYS A 73 -16.08 -2.09 -9.67
CA LYS A 73 -17.37 -1.46 -9.37
C LYS A 73 -17.32 -0.69 -8.05
N ASP A 74 -18.16 0.32 -7.94
CA ASP A 74 -18.40 1.05 -6.70
C ASP A 74 -18.90 0.09 -5.61
N ASN A 75 -18.56 0.37 -4.36
CA ASN A 75 -19.06 -0.37 -3.19
C ASN A 75 -18.93 -1.90 -3.31
N SER A 76 -17.78 -2.38 -3.78
CA SER A 76 -17.56 -3.80 -4.08
C SER A 76 -16.61 -4.51 -3.11
N CYS A 77 -15.82 -3.80 -2.31
CA CYS A 77 -14.88 -4.43 -1.39
C CYS A 77 -15.08 -4.01 0.07
N ASP A 78 -14.72 -4.91 0.97
CA ASP A 78 -14.76 -4.68 2.42
C ASP A 78 -13.46 -4.07 2.93
N TYR A 79 -12.33 -4.42 2.28
CA TYR A 79 -11.01 -3.90 2.60
C TYR A 79 -10.30 -3.40 1.34
N TYR A 80 -9.59 -2.30 1.49
CA TYR A 80 -8.67 -1.77 0.49
C TYR A 80 -7.30 -1.63 1.11
N THR A 81 -6.27 -2.15 0.46
CA THR A 81 -4.88 -1.99 0.88
C THR A 81 -4.04 -1.39 -0.22
N ILE A 82 -3.05 -0.61 0.19
CA ILE A 82 -1.95 -0.17 -0.66
C ILE A 82 -0.67 -0.18 0.18
N SER A 83 0.35 -0.92 -0.26
CA SER A 83 1.60 -1.09 0.47
C SER A 83 2.78 -0.67 -0.37
N PHE A 84 3.52 0.36 0.09
CA PHE A 84 4.70 0.94 -0.57
C PHE A 84 4.45 1.38 -2.02
N GLY A 85 3.21 1.72 -2.35
CA GLY A 85 2.76 2.08 -3.68
C GLY A 85 2.16 3.47 -3.78
N LEU A 86 1.62 4.02 -2.68
CA LEU A 86 0.89 5.28 -2.70
C LEU A 86 1.79 6.46 -3.13
N ARG A 87 3.05 6.50 -2.67
CA ARG A 87 4.02 7.54 -3.05
C ARG A 87 4.35 7.56 -4.55
N ASN A 88 4.10 6.45 -5.27
CA ASN A 88 4.37 6.32 -6.70
C ASN A 88 3.17 6.70 -7.58
N THR A 89 2.04 7.08 -6.98
CA THR A 89 0.87 7.54 -7.72
C THR A 89 1.10 8.95 -8.26
N LYS A 90 0.52 9.24 -9.43
CA LYS A 90 0.64 10.57 -10.05
C LYS A 90 -0.26 11.60 -9.39
N ASP A 91 -1.35 11.14 -8.77
CA ASP A 91 -2.35 12.00 -8.14
C ASP A 91 -2.92 11.28 -6.91
N LEU A 92 -2.44 11.70 -5.73
CA LEU A 92 -2.86 11.14 -4.43
C LEU A 92 -4.36 11.30 -4.19
N ASN A 93 -4.96 12.44 -4.59
CA ASN A 93 -6.38 12.67 -4.40
C ASN A 93 -7.22 11.70 -5.24
N LYS A 94 -6.84 11.48 -6.50
CA LYS A 94 -7.54 10.51 -7.35
C LYS A 94 -7.39 9.09 -6.81
N ALA A 95 -6.19 8.69 -6.37
CA ALA A 95 -5.97 7.37 -5.79
C ALA A 95 -6.84 7.14 -4.53
N LEU A 96 -6.92 8.12 -3.64
CA LEU A 96 -7.77 8.06 -2.44
C LEU A 96 -9.27 8.10 -2.79
N SER A 97 -9.67 8.92 -3.77
CA SER A 97 -11.05 8.96 -4.26
C SER A 97 -11.49 7.62 -4.85
N GLU A 98 -10.64 6.96 -5.64
CA GLU A 98 -10.89 5.61 -6.17
C GLU A 98 -10.98 4.57 -5.05
N ALA A 99 -10.08 4.62 -4.07
CA ALA A 99 -10.13 3.76 -2.90
C ALA A 99 -11.46 3.93 -2.15
N TYR A 100 -11.90 5.18 -1.94
CA TYR A 100 -13.19 5.47 -1.33
C TYR A 100 -14.37 4.96 -2.17
N ARG A 101 -14.31 5.13 -3.50
CA ARG A 101 -15.36 4.71 -4.42
C ARG A 101 -15.61 3.20 -4.35
N VAL A 102 -14.54 2.41 -4.41
CA VAL A 102 -14.67 0.93 -4.48
C VAL A 102 -15.00 0.28 -3.13
N LEU A 103 -14.68 0.94 -2.01
CA LEU A 103 -15.06 0.46 -0.68
C LEU A 103 -16.57 0.49 -0.48
N LYS A 104 -17.12 -0.54 0.15
CA LYS A 104 -18.50 -0.56 0.67
C LYS A 104 -18.65 0.41 1.85
N PRO A 105 -19.86 0.93 2.14
CA PRO A 105 -20.14 1.50 3.46
C PRO A 105 -19.75 0.49 4.57
N GLY A 106 -19.04 0.96 5.60
CA GLY A 106 -18.42 0.11 6.62
C GLY A 106 -17.10 -0.53 6.18
N GLY A 107 -16.62 -0.28 4.96
CA GLY A 107 -15.35 -0.78 4.47
C GLY A 107 -14.15 0.01 4.97
N ARG A 108 -13.00 -0.63 5.02
CA ARG A 108 -11.78 -0.10 5.63
C ARG A 108 -10.64 0.06 4.63
N TYR A 109 -10.10 1.27 4.58
CA TYR A 109 -8.86 1.61 3.89
C TYR A 109 -7.65 1.42 4.80
N LEU A 110 -6.57 0.82 4.29
CA LEU A 110 -5.28 0.70 4.97
C LEU A 110 -4.15 1.01 4.00
N CYS A 111 -3.25 1.89 4.41
CA CYS A 111 -2.04 2.25 3.65
C CYS A 111 -0.81 2.00 4.50
N LEU A 112 0.12 1.17 4.01
CA LEU A 112 1.46 0.99 4.58
C LEU A 112 2.44 1.73 3.68
N GLU A 113 3.11 2.75 4.20
CA GLU A 113 4.04 3.54 3.37
C GLU A 113 5.21 4.09 4.21
N PHE A 114 6.30 4.40 3.52
CA PHE A 114 7.38 5.19 4.12
C PHE A 114 6.85 6.53 4.58
N SER A 115 7.44 7.05 5.65
CA SER A 115 6.95 8.25 6.27
C SER A 115 8.09 9.10 6.85
N LYS A 116 7.76 10.25 7.43
CA LYS A 116 8.74 11.16 8.02
C LYS A 116 9.01 10.78 9.46
N ILE A 117 10.30 10.65 9.81
CA ILE A 117 10.71 10.38 11.18
C ILE A 117 10.48 11.65 12.02
N GLN A 118 9.65 11.53 13.05
CA GLN A 118 9.31 12.67 13.93
C GLN A 118 10.40 13.00 14.95
N ASN A 119 11.23 12.02 15.30
CA ASN A 119 12.33 12.21 16.25
C ASN A 119 13.58 12.71 15.51
N SER A 120 14.03 13.94 15.82
CA SER A 120 15.15 14.59 15.15
C SER A 120 16.48 13.81 15.22
N ASN A 121 16.74 13.12 16.33
CA ASN A 121 17.95 12.30 16.49
C ASN A 121 17.91 11.06 15.61
N LEU A 122 16.76 10.39 15.55
CA LEU A 122 16.54 9.23 14.67
C LEU A 122 16.56 9.66 13.19
N ASP A 123 15.96 10.80 12.85
CA ASP A 123 15.96 11.35 11.51
C ASP A 123 17.39 11.65 11.02
N PHE A 124 18.22 12.25 11.88
CA PHE A 124 19.63 12.50 11.56
C PHE A 124 20.41 11.21 11.30
N ILE A 125 20.23 10.19 12.14
CA ILE A 125 20.87 8.88 11.96
C ILE A 125 20.38 8.22 10.66
N TYR A 126 19.07 8.23 10.42
CA TYR A 126 18.48 7.65 9.22
C TYR A 126 18.94 8.34 7.93
N LYS A 127 18.96 9.68 7.89
CA LYS A 127 19.44 10.45 6.74
C LYS A 127 20.91 10.18 6.41
N ASN A 128 21.75 10.00 7.42
CA ASN A 128 23.14 9.66 7.19
C ASN A 128 23.31 8.21 6.71
N TYR A 129 22.54 7.27 7.29
CA TYR A 129 22.54 5.88 6.85
C TYR A 129 21.95 5.72 5.43
N SER A 130 20.87 6.39 5.10
CA SER A 130 20.20 6.30 3.79
C SER A 130 21.09 6.78 2.64
N LYS A 131 22.01 7.74 2.87
CA LYS A 131 23.02 8.16 1.88
C LYS A 131 23.99 7.05 1.48
N LEU A 132 24.18 6.04 2.34
CA LEU A 132 25.05 4.89 2.06
C LEU A 132 24.33 3.80 1.26
N ILE A 133 22.99 3.74 1.30
CA ILE A 133 22.18 2.71 0.65
C ILE A 133 22.45 2.64 -0.87
N PRO A 134 22.48 3.75 -1.64
CA PRO A 134 22.77 3.68 -3.07
C PRO A 134 24.17 3.17 -3.38
N LEU A 135 25.16 3.48 -2.52
CA LEU A 135 26.55 3.00 -2.68
C LEU A 135 26.64 1.49 -2.46
N VAL A 136 25.95 1.00 -1.42
CA VAL A 136 25.85 -0.44 -1.13
C VAL A 136 25.06 -1.14 -2.24
N GLY A 137 23.95 -0.56 -2.70
CA GLY A 137 23.15 -1.10 -3.80
C GLY A 137 23.97 -1.24 -5.09
N LYS A 138 24.80 -0.25 -5.43
CA LYS A 138 25.72 -0.30 -6.56
C LYS A 138 26.75 -1.42 -6.41
N ALA A 139 27.27 -1.61 -5.20
CA ALA A 139 28.27 -2.66 -4.93
C ALA A 139 27.71 -4.08 -5.00
N ILE A 140 26.44 -4.28 -4.61
CA ILE A 140 25.82 -5.62 -4.51
C ILE A 140 25.02 -5.97 -5.80
N VAL A 141 24.24 -5.03 -6.34
CA VAL A 141 23.30 -5.26 -7.44
C VAL A 141 23.76 -4.63 -8.76
N GLY A 142 24.82 -3.81 -8.73
CA GLY A 142 25.36 -3.15 -9.91
C GLY A 142 24.54 -1.95 -10.40
N GLN A 143 23.46 -1.59 -9.73
CA GLN A 143 22.55 -0.49 -10.10
C GLN A 143 22.39 0.50 -8.93
N LYS A 144 22.46 1.79 -9.21
CA LYS A 144 22.31 2.88 -8.25
C LYS A 144 20.95 3.58 -8.35
N GLU A 145 20.45 3.68 -9.57
CA GLU A 145 19.27 4.46 -9.93
C GLU A 145 17.98 4.04 -9.18
N PRO A 146 17.66 2.74 -8.98
CA PRO A 146 16.48 2.34 -8.23
C PRO A 146 16.51 2.80 -6.77
N TYR A 147 17.71 2.84 -6.17
CA TYR A 147 17.87 3.27 -4.77
C TYR A 147 17.81 4.80 -4.63
N GLU A 148 18.36 5.55 -5.60
CA GLU A 148 18.22 7.01 -5.64
C GLU A 148 16.75 7.41 -5.82
N TYR A 149 16.03 6.73 -6.71
CA TYR A 149 14.60 6.93 -6.89
C TYR A 149 13.82 6.65 -5.59
N LEU A 150 14.15 5.54 -4.90
CA LEU A 150 13.51 5.18 -3.63
C LEU A 150 13.68 6.29 -2.60
N ILE A 151 14.91 6.75 -2.38
CA ILE A 151 15.20 7.82 -1.40
C ILE A 151 14.46 9.09 -1.77
N LYS A 152 14.56 9.53 -3.03
CA LYS A 152 13.89 10.72 -3.53
C LYS A 152 12.37 10.64 -3.33
N SER A 153 11.75 9.53 -3.72
CA SER A 153 10.30 9.34 -3.57
C SER A 153 9.83 9.35 -2.11
N ILE A 154 10.67 8.87 -1.17
CA ILE A 154 10.40 8.95 0.27
C ILE A 154 10.52 10.40 0.77
N GLU A 155 11.55 11.13 0.32
CA GLU A 155 11.76 12.53 0.71
C GLU A 155 10.65 13.46 0.20
N GLU A 156 10.13 13.20 -0.99
CA GLU A 156 9.06 13.99 -1.61
C GLU A 156 7.66 13.61 -1.10
N PHE A 157 7.50 12.44 -0.47
CA PHE A 157 6.20 11.99 0.01
C PHE A 157 5.74 12.81 1.22
N ILE A 158 4.43 12.96 1.35
CA ILE A 158 3.77 13.69 2.45
C ILE A 158 3.98 12.98 3.80
N ASN A 159 3.90 13.74 4.89
CA ASN A 159 4.01 13.17 6.23
C ASN A 159 2.70 12.51 6.71
N GLN A 160 2.73 11.93 7.92
CA GLN A 160 1.61 11.17 8.48
C GLN A 160 0.34 12.02 8.63
N GLU A 161 0.46 13.23 9.17
CA GLU A 161 -0.68 14.12 9.41
C GLU A 161 -1.25 14.65 8.08
N GLU A 162 -0.40 15.01 7.14
CA GLU A 162 -0.81 15.45 5.81
C GLU A 162 -1.60 14.36 5.08
N LEU A 163 -1.22 13.07 5.26
CA LEU A 163 -1.97 11.96 4.68
C LEU A 163 -3.32 11.77 5.39
N ILE A 164 -3.40 11.94 6.72
CA ILE A 164 -4.67 11.95 7.45
C ILE A 164 -5.61 13.04 6.93
N ASP A 165 -5.08 14.26 6.75
CA ASP A 165 -5.86 15.39 6.23
C ASP A 165 -6.39 15.11 4.82
N LEU A 166 -5.54 14.49 3.98
CA LEU A 166 -5.92 14.14 2.62
C LEU A 166 -6.97 13.01 2.60
N MET A 167 -6.88 12.04 3.50
CA MET A 167 -7.89 11.00 3.67
C MET A 167 -9.23 11.61 4.11
N ASN A 168 -9.23 12.51 5.09
CA ASN A 168 -10.44 13.22 5.55
C ASN A 168 -11.09 14.04 4.41
N LYS A 169 -10.28 14.75 3.60
CA LYS A 169 -10.76 15.46 2.40
C LYS A 169 -11.41 14.52 1.38
N ASN A 170 -10.95 13.27 1.31
CA ASN A 170 -11.52 12.22 0.47
C ASN A 170 -12.62 11.41 1.17
N LYS A 171 -13.27 11.99 2.20
CA LYS A 171 -14.46 11.48 2.91
C LYS A 171 -14.22 10.28 3.81
N PHE A 172 -12.99 9.83 4.00
CA PHE A 172 -12.70 8.81 5.01
C PHE A 172 -12.93 9.41 6.40
N VAL A 173 -13.41 8.58 7.32
CA VAL A 173 -13.65 8.94 8.72
C VAL A 173 -12.86 8.05 9.65
N ASN A 174 -12.74 8.43 10.93
CA ASN A 174 -11.96 7.71 11.93
C ASN A 174 -10.53 7.42 11.44
N CYS A 175 -9.97 8.42 10.73
CA CYS A 175 -8.62 8.32 10.19
C CYS A 175 -7.60 8.33 11.33
N SER A 176 -6.67 7.39 11.29
CA SER A 176 -5.58 7.28 12.27
C SER A 176 -4.37 6.61 11.64
N TYR A 177 -3.21 6.75 12.28
CA TYR A 177 -1.99 6.06 11.86
C TYR A 177 -1.25 5.44 13.04
N ARG A 178 -0.37 4.50 12.72
CA ARG A 178 0.58 3.88 13.64
C ARG A 178 1.97 3.92 13.04
N ASN A 179 2.91 4.53 13.74
CA ASN A 179 4.31 4.51 13.35
C ASN A 179 4.95 3.15 13.61
N LEU A 180 5.74 2.70 12.67
CA LEU A 180 6.58 1.51 12.75
C LEU A 180 8.05 1.90 12.61
N SER A 181 8.95 1.14 13.23
CA SER A 181 10.41 1.37 13.15
C SER A 181 10.79 2.82 13.42
N GLY A 182 10.25 3.42 14.50
CA GLY A 182 10.55 4.80 14.87
C GLY A 182 9.96 5.88 13.93
N GLY A 183 9.01 5.54 13.07
CA GLY A 183 8.38 6.45 12.13
C GLY A 183 8.95 6.40 10.70
N ILE A 184 9.91 5.50 10.42
CA ILE A 184 10.41 5.26 9.06
C ILE A 184 9.28 4.79 8.15
N VAL A 185 8.35 4.02 8.70
CA VAL A 185 7.14 3.51 8.03
C VAL A 185 5.94 3.83 8.92
N ALA A 186 4.80 4.12 8.30
CA ALA A 186 3.53 4.27 9.00
C ALA A 186 2.44 3.43 8.32
N ILE A 187 1.53 2.91 9.12
CA ILE A 187 0.27 2.35 8.63
C ILE A 187 -0.82 3.38 8.91
N HIS A 188 -1.53 3.81 7.86
CA HIS A 188 -2.72 4.64 7.98
C HIS A 188 -3.98 3.80 7.82
N SER A 189 -5.04 4.17 8.49
CA SER A 189 -6.35 3.53 8.41
C SER A 189 -7.45 4.57 8.40
N GLY A 190 -8.47 4.34 7.60
CA GLY A 190 -9.70 5.15 7.55
C GLY A 190 -10.88 4.28 7.11
N TRP A 191 -12.09 4.76 7.36
CA TRP A 191 -13.32 4.03 7.09
C TRP A 191 -14.22 4.82 6.14
N LYS A 192 -14.94 4.10 5.30
CA LYS A 192 -16.09 4.65 4.58
C LYS A 192 -17.36 4.41 5.38
N ILE A 193 -18.14 5.46 5.63
CA ILE A 193 -19.45 5.38 6.29
C ILE A 193 -20.55 5.74 5.30
#